data_24aeb1b9b21f10f1b90e7738d5f924ca
#
_entry.id   24aeb1b9b21f10f1b90e7738d5f924ca
#
_cell.length_a   1.000
_cell.length_b   1.000
_cell.length_c   1.000
_cell.angle_alpha   90.00
_cell.angle_beta   90.00
_cell.angle_gamma   90.00
#
_symmetry.space_group_name_H-M   'P 1'
#
loop_
_entity.id
_entity.type
_entity.pdbx_description
1 polymer ?
#
loop_
_entity_poly.entity_id
_entity_poly.type
_entity_poly.pdbx_seq_one_letter_code
_entity_poly.pdbx_strand_id
1 'polypeptide(L)'
;MNFDFYLFDLDGTLLHLGNIRAYAEEILMETLNRLEAKYPPIGNEKFKLWSSEQGYLNVLEEWGVEEPQNFWKFFDEIDFKKRKILIKKKKVFLYQDVQYVLKKIYHHKDNKKLAVVTNTAYYICKYILNKFNISKFFHETFSLGYYDNDQELAKPSPKGILTILDKFKYNPNESNAILIGDSKLDIIAAKKANIYACLMRREINPRNRQYKEWHIQPDFVIDGLNELFDL
;
A
#
# COMPACT_ATOMS: atom_id res chain seq x y z
N MET A 1 -16.17 13.80 -11.17
CA MET A 1 -17.04 12.70 -10.67
C MET A 1 -17.04 12.71 -9.15
N ASN A 2 -18.15 12.40 -8.47
CA ASN A 2 -18.22 12.47 -7.01
C ASN A 2 -18.32 11.05 -6.44
N PHE A 3 -17.32 10.63 -5.69
CA PHE A 3 -17.30 9.32 -5.05
C PHE A 3 -17.87 9.39 -3.64
N ASP A 4 -18.47 8.29 -3.17
CA ASP A 4 -19.00 8.16 -1.81
C ASP A 4 -17.98 7.53 -0.88
N PHE A 5 -17.12 6.65 -1.44
CA PHE A 5 -16.10 5.90 -0.72
C PHE A 5 -14.73 6.14 -1.35
N TYR A 6 -13.82 6.69 -0.55
CA TYR A 6 -12.43 6.94 -0.92
C TYR A 6 -11.52 5.98 -0.14
N LEU A 7 -10.87 5.06 -0.86
CA LEU A 7 -9.89 4.15 -0.30
C LEU A 7 -8.49 4.62 -0.74
N PHE A 8 -7.57 4.68 0.18
CA PHE A 8 -6.21 5.16 -0.09
C PHE A 8 -5.20 4.08 0.26
N ASP A 9 -4.25 3.83 -0.61
CA ASP A 9 -3.00 3.22 -0.21
C ASP A 9 -2.19 4.18 0.66
N LEU A 10 -1.20 3.65 1.40
CA LEU A 10 -0.39 4.43 2.32
C LEU A 10 0.94 4.86 1.68
N ASP A 11 1.79 3.88 1.33
CA ASP A 11 3.18 4.10 0.93
C ASP A 11 3.28 4.52 -0.53
N GLY A 12 3.88 5.68 -0.82
CA GLY A 12 3.91 6.23 -2.18
C GLY A 12 2.65 7.00 -2.56
N THR A 13 1.57 6.88 -1.81
CA THR A 13 0.29 7.57 -2.04
C THR A 13 0.09 8.70 -1.03
N LEU A 14 -0.01 8.39 0.25
CA LEU A 14 -0.12 9.34 1.34
C LEU A 14 1.25 9.67 1.95
N LEU A 15 2.12 8.67 2.05
CA LEU A 15 3.42 8.74 2.71
C LEU A 15 4.56 8.68 1.69
N HIS A 16 5.46 9.64 1.75
CA HIS A 16 6.73 9.63 1.01
C HIS A 16 7.76 8.76 1.72
N LEU A 17 8.28 7.74 1.03
CA LEU A 17 9.35 6.84 1.51
C LEU A 17 10.68 7.01 0.75
N GLY A 18 10.78 7.99 -0.14
CA GLY A 18 11.90 8.10 -1.05
C GLY A 18 11.81 7.06 -2.18
N ASN A 19 12.94 6.47 -2.54
CA ASN A 19 12.96 5.39 -3.51
C ASN A 19 12.44 4.11 -2.85
N ILE A 20 11.14 3.82 -3.02
CA ILE A 20 10.44 2.68 -2.41
C ILE A 20 11.13 1.35 -2.76
N ARG A 21 11.65 1.22 -4.00
CA ARG A 21 12.35 0.00 -4.43
C ARG A 21 13.63 -0.21 -3.64
N ALA A 22 14.48 0.79 -3.56
CA ALA A 22 15.73 0.71 -2.81
C ALA A 22 15.46 0.51 -1.31
N TYR A 23 14.40 1.14 -0.79
CA TYR A 23 13.94 0.98 0.58
C TYR A 23 13.54 -0.48 0.88
N ALA A 24 12.69 -1.07 0.03
CA ALA A 24 12.24 -2.45 0.19
C ALA A 24 13.40 -3.46 0.03
N GLU A 25 14.32 -3.23 -0.93
CA GLU A 25 15.51 -4.06 -1.11
C GLU A 25 16.42 -4.06 0.13
N GLU A 26 16.61 -2.90 0.75
CA GLU A 26 17.44 -2.77 1.95
C GLU A 26 16.84 -3.55 3.13
N ILE A 27 15.51 -3.46 3.34
CA ILE A 27 14.84 -4.23 4.39
C ILE A 27 14.88 -5.72 4.08
N LEU A 28 14.63 -6.12 2.83
CA LEU A 28 14.73 -7.51 2.39
C LEU A 28 16.08 -8.11 2.73
N MET A 29 17.17 -7.44 2.34
CA MET A 29 18.52 -7.95 2.58
C MET A 29 18.86 -8.03 4.07
N GLU A 30 18.43 -7.05 4.86
CA GLU A 30 18.60 -7.08 6.33
C GLU A 30 17.80 -8.24 6.96
N THR A 31 16.59 -8.49 6.45
CA THR A 31 15.74 -9.61 6.89
C THR A 31 16.38 -10.96 6.56
N LEU A 32 16.85 -11.14 5.32
CA LEU A 32 17.50 -12.38 4.89
C LEU A 32 18.79 -12.65 5.67
N ASN A 33 19.57 -11.61 5.96
CA ASN A 33 20.74 -11.73 6.81
C ASN A 33 20.38 -12.17 8.24
N ARG A 34 19.29 -11.63 8.81
CA ARG A 34 18.79 -12.03 10.14
C ARG A 34 18.27 -13.47 10.17
N LEU A 35 17.75 -13.95 9.04
CA LEU A 35 17.28 -15.33 8.85
C LEU A 35 18.39 -16.28 8.37
N GLU A 36 19.62 -15.82 8.29
CA GLU A 36 20.80 -16.61 7.87
C GLU A 36 20.60 -17.32 6.52
N ALA A 37 19.96 -16.62 5.55
CA ALA A 37 19.72 -17.16 4.21
C ALA A 37 21.02 -17.62 3.55
N LYS A 38 21.08 -18.88 3.10
CA LYS A 38 22.30 -19.50 2.54
C LYS A 38 22.64 -18.97 1.14
N TYR A 39 21.61 -18.62 0.38
CA TYR A 39 21.70 -18.19 -1.03
C TYR A 39 20.95 -16.88 -1.24
N PRO A 40 21.41 -15.75 -0.65
CA PRO A 40 20.71 -14.49 -0.78
C PRO A 40 20.63 -14.03 -2.24
N PRO A 41 19.47 -13.49 -2.69
CA PRO A 41 19.24 -13.13 -4.09
C PRO A 41 20.10 -11.94 -4.51
N ILE A 42 20.50 -11.91 -5.78
CA ILE A 42 21.24 -10.82 -6.39
C ILE A 42 20.43 -10.13 -7.49
N GLY A 43 20.71 -8.85 -7.73
CA GLY A 43 20.11 -8.09 -8.83
C GLY A 43 18.57 -8.15 -8.82
N ASN A 44 17.98 -8.55 -9.94
CA ASN A 44 16.52 -8.60 -10.11
C ASN A 44 15.85 -9.80 -9.44
N GLU A 45 16.59 -10.81 -9.01
CA GLU A 45 16.01 -11.97 -8.29
C GLU A 45 15.31 -11.57 -6.98
N LYS A 46 15.77 -10.48 -6.35
CA LYS A 46 15.12 -9.89 -5.17
C LYS A 46 13.62 -9.65 -5.34
N PHE A 47 13.17 -9.41 -6.58
CA PHE A 47 11.77 -9.14 -6.87
C PHE A 47 10.90 -10.38 -6.99
N LYS A 48 11.51 -11.58 -7.08
CA LYS A 48 10.76 -12.85 -7.06
C LYS A 48 9.82 -12.92 -5.86
N LEU A 49 10.23 -12.42 -4.70
CA LEU A 49 9.44 -12.46 -3.48
C LEU A 49 8.03 -11.85 -3.64
N TRP A 50 7.92 -10.77 -4.42
CA TRP A 50 6.66 -10.05 -4.63
C TRP A 50 5.97 -10.36 -5.96
N SER A 51 6.57 -11.18 -6.82
CA SER A 51 6.09 -11.45 -8.18
C SER A 51 5.91 -12.94 -8.48
N SER A 52 6.36 -13.84 -7.62
CA SER A 52 6.29 -15.28 -7.84
C SER A 52 4.86 -15.80 -7.68
N GLU A 53 4.40 -16.58 -8.66
CA GLU A 53 3.14 -17.33 -8.59
C GLU A 53 3.22 -18.51 -7.61
N GLN A 54 4.44 -18.97 -7.29
CA GLN A 54 4.69 -20.08 -6.37
C GLN A 54 4.49 -19.72 -4.89
N GLY A 55 4.29 -18.42 -4.61
CA GLY A 55 4.20 -17.91 -3.25
C GLY A 55 5.57 -17.60 -2.62
N TYR A 56 5.56 -16.75 -1.62
CA TYR A 56 6.79 -16.24 -1.00
C TYR A 56 7.56 -17.29 -0.20
N LEU A 57 6.88 -18.28 0.40
CA LEU A 57 7.52 -19.34 1.18
C LEU A 57 8.50 -20.14 0.33
N ASN A 58 8.06 -20.62 -0.84
CA ASN A 58 8.90 -21.37 -1.76
C ASN A 58 10.12 -20.56 -2.22
N VAL A 59 9.92 -19.26 -2.47
CA VAL A 59 11.04 -18.36 -2.84
C VAL A 59 12.06 -18.23 -1.70
N LEU A 60 11.61 -18.14 -0.45
CA LEU A 60 12.51 -18.07 0.71
C LEU A 60 13.24 -19.39 0.94
N GLU A 61 12.59 -20.53 0.72
CA GLU A 61 13.23 -21.85 0.75
C GLU A 61 14.30 -21.99 -0.34
N GLU A 62 14.03 -21.52 -1.58
CA GLU A 62 15.05 -21.46 -2.65
C GLU A 62 16.27 -20.64 -2.23
N TRP A 63 16.09 -19.58 -1.44
CA TRP A 63 17.16 -18.77 -0.89
C TRP A 63 17.84 -19.35 0.35
N GLY A 64 17.44 -20.58 0.74
CA GLY A 64 18.02 -21.31 1.86
C GLY A 64 17.65 -20.78 3.22
N VAL A 65 16.46 -20.17 3.36
CA VAL A 65 15.89 -19.77 4.64
C VAL A 65 15.26 -20.99 5.31
N GLU A 66 15.72 -21.35 6.51
CA GLU A 66 15.24 -22.55 7.22
C GLU A 66 13.85 -22.34 7.86
N GLU A 67 13.53 -21.11 8.30
CA GLU A 67 12.24 -20.76 8.93
C GLU A 67 11.54 -19.65 8.14
N PRO A 68 11.06 -19.90 6.89
CA PRO A 68 10.50 -18.89 6.01
C PRO A 68 9.21 -18.24 6.58
N GLN A 69 8.47 -18.95 7.46
CA GLN A 69 7.29 -18.42 8.16
C GLN A 69 7.59 -17.23 9.07
N ASN A 70 8.84 -17.07 9.51
CA ASN A 70 9.26 -15.93 10.33
C ASN A 70 9.61 -14.67 9.52
N PHE A 71 9.61 -14.77 8.19
CA PHE A 71 10.09 -13.71 7.31
C PHE A 71 9.36 -12.39 7.54
N TRP A 72 8.03 -12.36 7.44
CA TRP A 72 7.26 -11.13 7.55
C TRP A 72 7.35 -10.50 8.93
N LYS A 73 7.46 -11.32 9.97
CA LYS A 73 7.70 -10.82 11.33
C LYS A 73 8.99 -10.01 11.40
N PHE A 74 10.09 -10.54 10.90
CA PHE A 74 11.38 -9.85 10.94
C PHE A 74 11.43 -8.69 9.95
N PHE A 75 10.84 -8.84 8.77
CA PHE A 75 10.73 -7.78 7.78
C PHE A 75 10.01 -6.55 8.36
N ASP A 76 8.86 -6.75 8.98
CA ASP A 76 8.07 -5.68 9.58
C ASP A 76 8.76 -5.04 10.79
N GLU A 77 9.46 -5.83 11.63
CA GLU A 77 10.24 -5.29 12.74
C GLU A 77 11.36 -4.35 12.26
N ILE A 78 12.08 -4.75 11.20
CA ILE A 78 13.14 -3.97 10.58
C ILE A 78 12.55 -2.71 9.92
N ASP A 79 11.48 -2.88 9.14
CA ASP A 79 10.75 -1.77 8.52
C ASP A 79 10.31 -0.74 9.56
N PHE A 80 9.68 -1.18 10.64
CA PHE A 80 9.20 -0.28 11.69
C PHE A 80 10.33 0.52 12.34
N LYS A 81 11.43 -0.14 12.68
CA LYS A 81 12.61 0.50 13.25
C LYS A 81 13.17 1.55 12.30
N LYS A 82 13.29 1.20 11.01
CA LYS A 82 13.81 2.07 9.97
C LYS A 82 12.91 3.27 9.70
N ARG A 83 11.59 3.07 9.59
CA ARG A 83 10.61 4.17 9.42
C ARG A 83 10.70 5.17 10.57
N LYS A 84 10.76 4.71 11.82
CA LYS A 84 10.92 5.61 12.97
C LYS A 84 12.15 6.50 12.88
N ILE A 85 13.28 5.93 12.45
CA ILE A 85 14.53 6.68 12.27
C ILE A 85 14.40 7.70 11.13
N LEU A 86 13.83 7.28 9.98
CA LEU A 86 13.69 8.14 8.81
C LEU A 86 12.68 9.26 9.02
N ILE A 87 11.58 9.00 9.73
CA ILE A 87 10.61 10.03 10.15
C ILE A 87 11.31 11.07 11.04
N LYS A 88 12.09 10.62 12.05
CA LYS A 88 12.85 11.51 12.91
C LYS A 88 13.86 12.37 12.14
N LYS A 89 14.46 11.81 11.07
CA LYS A 89 15.36 12.50 10.15
C LYS A 89 14.63 13.34 9.07
N LYS A 90 13.31 13.42 9.09
CA LYS A 90 12.46 14.10 8.08
C LYS A 90 12.68 13.56 6.65
N LYS A 91 13.08 12.30 6.50
CA LYS A 91 13.22 11.63 5.20
C LYS A 91 11.98 10.84 4.80
N VAL A 92 11.12 10.53 5.77
CA VAL A 92 9.78 9.96 5.59
C VAL A 92 8.78 10.96 6.14
N PHE A 93 7.81 11.36 5.32
CA PHE A 93 6.84 12.42 5.62
C PHE A 93 5.57 12.25 4.78
N LEU A 94 4.47 12.90 5.17
CA LEU A 94 3.28 12.98 4.32
C LEU A 94 3.52 13.92 3.14
N TYR A 95 2.99 13.58 1.98
CA TYR A 95 2.93 14.55 0.89
C TYR A 95 2.11 15.78 1.29
N GLN A 96 2.46 16.94 0.72
CA GLN A 96 1.95 18.26 1.17
C GLN A 96 0.43 18.40 1.02
N ASP A 97 -0.16 17.75 0.03
CA ASP A 97 -1.58 17.78 -0.29
C ASP A 97 -2.47 16.91 0.63
N VAL A 98 -1.87 15.91 1.31
CA VAL A 98 -2.60 14.86 2.05
C VAL A 98 -3.53 15.43 3.11
N GLN A 99 -3.01 16.24 4.02
CA GLN A 99 -3.84 16.72 5.14
C GLN A 99 -5.00 17.60 4.67
N TYR A 100 -4.74 18.45 3.67
CA TYR A 100 -5.76 19.31 3.10
C TYR A 100 -6.87 18.50 2.43
N VAL A 101 -6.49 17.55 1.57
CA VAL A 101 -7.45 16.74 0.80
C VAL A 101 -8.26 15.84 1.72
N LEU A 102 -7.62 15.10 2.64
CA LEU A 102 -8.33 14.25 3.59
C LEU A 102 -9.34 15.04 4.43
N LYS A 103 -8.94 16.22 4.93
CA LYS A 103 -9.83 17.11 5.68
C LYS A 103 -11.02 17.57 4.84
N LYS A 104 -10.79 17.96 3.59
CA LYS A 104 -11.83 18.46 2.68
C LYS A 104 -12.85 17.36 2.34
N ILE A 105 -12.39 16.13 2.07
CA ILE A 105 -13.29 15.00 1.82
C ILE A 105 -14.06 14.63 3.10
N TYR A 106 -13.36 14.54 4.24
CA TYR A 106 -13.97 14.16 5.53
C TYR A 106 -15.08 15.09 5.97
N HIS A 107 -14.94 16.40 5.74
CA HIS A 107 -15.96 17.41 6.08
C HIS A 107 -16.94 17.71 4.94
N HIS A 108 -16.95 16.88 3.88
CA HIS A 108 -17.90 17.08 2.80
C HIS A 108 -19.33 16.84 3.28
N LYS A 109 -20.26 17.70 2.83
CA LYS A 109 -21.69 17.67 3.26
C LYS A 109 -22.37 16.32 3.02
N ASP A 110 -21.96 15.58 2.01
CA ASP A 110 -22.54 14.27 1.64
C ASP A 110 -21.97 13.10 2.43
N ASN A 111 -21.30 13.37 3.56
CA ASN A 111 -20.82 12.35 4.49
C ASN A 111 -19.97 11.24 3.84
N LYS A 112 -18.97 11.62 3.05
CA LYS A 112 -18.07 10.70 2.35
C LYS A 112 -17.31 9.80 3.35
N LYS A 113 -17.04 8.55 2.95
CA LYS A 113 -16.30 7.60 3.77
C LYS A 113 -14.87 7.44 3.26
N LEU A 114 -13.92 7.48 4.18
CA LEU A 114 -12.49 7.32 3.87
C LEU A 114 -11.95 6.09 4.58
N ALA A 115 -11.12 5.32 3.87
CA ALA A 115 -10.39 4.21 4.45
C ALA A 115 -8.95 4.15 3.94
N VAL A 116 -8.09 3.49 4.72
CA VAL A 116 -6.76 3.07 4.26
C VAL A 116 -6.82 1.59 3.89
N VAL A 117 -6.23 1.22 2.74
CA VAL A 117 -6.05 -0.18 2.31
C VAL A 117 -4.59 -0.36 1.89
N THR A 118 -3.79 -0.96 2.75
CA THR A 118 -2.33 -1.06 2.58
C THR A 118 -1.80 -2.46 2.85
N ASN A 119 -0.70 -2.81 2.17
CA ASN A 119 0.06 -4.03 2.47
C ASN A 119 1.05 -3.85 3.64
N THR A 120 1.15 -2.64 4.19
CA THR A 120 1.96 -2.36 5.38
C THR A 120 1.35 -3.01 6.62
N ALA A 121 2.18 -3.54 7.52
CA ALA A 121 1.73 -4.18 8.75
C ALA A 121 0.91 -3.23 9.64
N TYR A 122 -0.11 -3.79 10.31
CA TYR A 122 -1.08 -3.05 11.11
C TYR A 122 -0.47 -2.06 12.10
N TYR A 123 0.49 -2.50 12.89
CA TYR A 123 1.08 -1.63 13.92
C TYR A 123 1.94 -0.51 13.34
N ILE A 124 2.54 -0.72 12.15
CA ILE A 124 3.27 0.29 11.39
C ILE A 124 2.30 1.32 10.83
N CYS A 125 1.25 0.86 10.15
CA CYS A 125 0.19 1.70 9.62
C CYS A 125 -0.42 2.56 10.73
N LYS A 126 -0.84 1.96 11.83
CA LYS A 126 -1.40 2.65 13.00
C LYS A 126 -0.44 3.71 13.58
N TYR A 127 0.85 3.36 13.70
CA TYR A 127 1.86 4.31 14.15
C TYR A 127 1.97 5.53 13.22
N ILE A 128 2.01 5.30 11.90
CA ILE A 128 2.12 6.36 10.88
C ILE A 128 0.90 7.28 10.92
N LEU A 129 -0.31 6.71 10.86
CA LEU A 129 -1.55 7.49 10.88
C LEU A 129 -1.66 8.39 12.13
N ASN A 130 -1.25 7.88 13.29
CA ASN A 130 -1.24 8.64 14.53
C ASN A 130 -0.09 9.66 14.57
N LYS A 131 1.11 9.28 14.15
CA LYS A 131 2.30 10.16 14.15
C LYS A 131 2.08 11.42 13.32
N PHE A 132 1.37 11.29 12.20
CA PHE A 132 1.06 12.40 11.32
C PHE A 132 -0.33 13.02 11.55
N ASN A 133 -1.04 12.58 12.60
CA ASN A 133 -2.34 13.10 13.02
C ASN A 133 -3.42 13.08 11.90
N ILE A 134 -3.42 12.00 11.11
CA ILE A 134 -4.39 11.76 10.04
C ILE A 134 -5.36 10.62 10.32
N SER A 135 -5.14 9.83 11.38
CA SER A 135 -6.02 8.70 11.77
C SER A 135 -7.49 9.12 11.92
N LYS A 136 -7.72 10.34 12.40
CA LYS A 136 -9.06 10.91 12.63
C LYS A 136 -9.91 11.10 11.36
N PHE A 137 -9.29 11.09 10.17
CA PHE A 137 -10.01 11.25 8.91
C PHE A 137 -10.50 9.92 8.34
N PHE A 138 -9.96 8.80 8.82
CA PHE A 138 -10.32 7.49 8.31
C PHE A 138 -11.37 6.82 9.20
N HIS A 139 -12.42 6.32 8.57
CA HIS A 139 -13.48 5.57 9.22
C HIS A 139 -13.07 4.11 9.44
N GLU A 140 -12.27 3.57 8.51
CA GLU A 140 -11.78 2.20 8.54
C GLU A 140 -10.33 2.12 8.05
N THR A 141 -9.65 1.04 8.45
CA THR A 141 -8.30 0.73 7.98
C THR A 141 -8.18 -0.77 7.76
N PHE A 142 -7.71 -1.16 6.58
CA PHE A 142 -7.25 -2.50 6.29
C PHE A 142 -5.73 -2.48 6.13
N SER A 143 -5.05 -3.35 6.86
CA SER A 143 -3.60 -3.53 6.85
C SER A 143 -3.27 -4.97 7.23
N LEU A 144 -2.09 -5.45 6.86
CA LEU A 144 -1.71 -6.85 7.08
C LEU A 144 -1.30 -7.11 8.54
N GLY A 145 -1.49 -8.35 9.00
CA GLY A 145 -0.95 -8.84 10.26
C GLY A 145 0.36 -9.60 10.10
N TYR A 146 0.79 -10.26 11.17
CA TYR A 146 2.01 -11.09 11.19
C TYR A 146 1.81 -12.53 10.72
N TYR A 147 0.58 -12.96 10.53
CA TYR A 147 0.25 -14.35 10.29
C TYR A 147 0.33 -14.66 8.80
N ASP A 148 0.80 -15.88 8.46
CA ASP A 148 1.00 -16.32 7.07
C ASP A 148 -0.27 -16.19 6.21
N ASN A 149 -1.44 -16.45 6.78
CA ASN A 149 -2.71 -16.34 6.08
C ASN A 149 -3.06 -14.91 5.65
N ASP A 150 -2.49 -13.90 6.30
CA ASP A 150 -2.79 -12.50 5.98
C ASP A 150 -2.11 -12.05 4.67
N GLN A 151 -1.04 -12.73 4.24
CA GLN A 151 -0.36 -12.39 2.98
C GLN A 151 -1.23 -12.69 1.75
N GLU A 152 -2.16 -13.65 1.83
CA GLU A 152 -3.15 -13.89 0.78
C GLU A 152 -4.16 -12.74 0.63
N LEU A 153 -4.26 -11.88 1.64
CA LEU A 153 -5.12 -10.70 1.63
C LEU A 153 -4.43 -9.49 1.01
N ALA A 154 -3.09 -9.57 0.85
CA ALA A 154 -2.28 -8.47 0.29
C ALA A 154 -2.70 -8.13 -1.14
N LYS A 155 -2.72 -6.84 -1.49
CA LYS A 155 -2.86 -6.43 -2.88
C LYS A 155 -1.79 -7.13 -3.74
N PRO A 156 -2.14 -7.74 -4.88
CA PRO A 156 -3.31 -7.46 -5.74
C PRO A 156 -4.58 -8.26 -5.43
N SER A 157 -4.70 -8.88 -4.23
CA SER A 157 -5.97 -9.45 -3.79
C SER A 157 -7.00 -8.35 -3.54
N PRO A 158 -8.27 -8.52 -3.95
CA PRO A 158 -9.32 -7.55 -3.66
C PRO A 158 -9.85 -7.67 -2.22
N LYS A 159 -9.48 -8.71 -1.47
CA LYS A 159 -10.08 -9.06 -0.18
C LYS A 159 -10.07 -7.90 0.82
N GLY A 160 -8.96 -7.17 0.94
CA GLY A 160 -8.88 -6.01 1.83
C GLY A 160 -9.84 -4.89 1.46
N ILE A 161 -10.00 -4.63 0.15
CA ILE A 161 -10.97 -3.64 -0.37
C ILE A 161 -12.39 -4.10 -0.05
N LEU A 162 -12.73 -5.35 -0.39
CA LEU A 162 -14.07 -5.91 -0.16
C LEU A 162 -14.45 -5.90 1.33
N THR A 163 -13.50 -6.19 2.23
CA THR A 163 -13.70 -6.09 3.69
C THR A 163 -14.10 -4.67 4.11
N ILE A 164 -13.45 -3.65 3.56
CA ILE A 164 -13.78 -2.24 3.86
C ILE A 164 -15.13 -1.87 3.28
N LEU A 165 -15.41 -2.26 2.04
CA LEU A 165 -16.67 -1.97 1.36
C LEU A 165 -17.89 -2.61 2.08
N ASP A 166 -17.72 -3.84 2.59
CA ASP A 166 -18.73 -4.52 3.39
C ASP A 166 -19.05 -3.73 4.68
N LYS A 167 -18.02 -3.31 5.42
CA LYS A 167 -18.20 -2.46 6.62
C LYS A 167 -18.91 -1.13 6.31
N PHE A 168 -18.67 -0.59 5.12
CA PHE A 168 -19.32 0.63 4.66
C PHE A 168 -20.74 0.41 4.10
N LYS A 169 -21.17 -0.85 3.97
CA LYS A 169 -22.45 -1.24 3.35
C LYS A 169 -22.55 -0.72 1.91
N TYR A 170 -21.43 -0.85 1.16
CA TYR A 170 -21.34 -0.39 -0.21
C TYR A 170 -22.35 -1.13 -1.11
N ASN A 171 -23.11 -0.37 -1.90
CA ASN A 171 -24.00 -0.89 -2.93
C ASN A 171 -23.58 -0.28 -4.28
N PRO A 172 -23.08 -1.07 -5.24
CA PRO A 172 -22.59 -0.56 -6.54
C PRO A 172 -23.69 0.04 -7.43
N ASN A 173 -24.97 -0.21 -7.11
CA ASN A 173 -26.09 0.37 -7.85
C ASN A 173 -26.48 1.77 -7.33
N GLU A 174 -26.00 2.16 -6.15
CA GLU A 174 -26.41 3.39 -5.47
C GLU A 174 -25.24 4.32 -5.16
N SER A 175 -24.00 3.81 -5.21
CA SER A 175 -22.83 4.55 -4.78
C SER A 175 -21.57 4.19 -5.58
N ASN A 176 -20.58 5.08 -5.55
CA ASN A 176 -19.30 4.92 -6.23
C ASN A 176 -18.16 4.85 -5.22
N ALA A 177 -17.26 3.89 -5.44
CA ALA A 177 -16.03 3.72 -4.67
C ALA A 177 -14.80 3.84 -5.57
N ILE A 178 -13.73 4.42 -5.02
CA ILE A 178 -12.44 4.58 -5.71
C ILE A 178 -11.29 4.16 -4.79
N LEU A 179 -10.33 3.39 -5.32
CA LEU A 179 -9.04 3.18 -4.69
C LEU A 179 -7.99 4.05 -5.36
N ILE A 180 -7.28 4.83 -4.55
CA ILE A 180 -6.16 5.66 -4.96
C ILE A 180 -4.88 4.98 -4.46
N GLY A 181 -4.00 4.63 -5.39
CA GLY A 181 -2.73 3.96 -5.07
C GLY A 181 -1.65 4.25 -6.10
N ASP A 182 -0.39 4.06 -5.74
CA ASP A 182 0.76 4.40 -6.57
C ASP A 182 1.31 3.22 -7.38
N SER A 183 0.73 2.03 -7.24
CA SER A 183 1.30 0.80 -7.80
C SER A 183 0.33 0.05 -8.71
N LYS A 184 0.89 -0.80 -9.57
CA LYS A 184 0.11 -1.73 -10.40
C LYS A 184 -0.74 -2.68 -9.53
N LEU A 185 -0.28 -3.00 -8.31
CA LEU A 185 -1.00 -3.88 -7.38
C LEU A 185 -2.32 -3.24 -6.90
N ASP A 186 -2.32 -1.92 -6.70
CA ASP A 186 -3.52 -1.16 -6.33
C ASP A 186 -4.54 -1.19 -7.46
N ILE A 187 -4.09 -0.95 -8.69
CA ILE A 187 -4.96 -0.95 -9.87
C ILE A 187 -5.59 -2.33 -10.08
N ILE A 188 -4.80 -3.40 -10.00
CA ILE A 188 -5.32 -4.77 -10.11
C ILE A 188 -6.32 -5.07 -8.99
N ALA A 189 -6.01 -4.71 -7.75
CA ALA A 189 -6.89 -4.96 -6.62
C ALA A 189 -8.24 -4.23 -6.75
N ALA A 190 -8.22 -2.95 -7.16
CA ALA A 190 -9.42 -2.15 -7.39
C ALA A 190 -10.28 -2.73 -8.50
N LYS A 191 -9.68 -3.11 -9.64
CA LYS A 191 -10.39 -3.73 -10.76
C LYS A 191 -11.00 -5.09 -10.39
N LYS A 192 -10.30 -5.90 -9.62
CA LYS A 192 -10.83 -7.17 -9.09
C LYS A 192 -11.96 -6.96 -8.08
N ALA A 193 -11.96 -5.85 -7.36
CA ALA A 193 -13.04 -5.47 -6.44
C ALA A 193 -14.21 -4.78 -7.16
N ASN A 194 -14.14 -4.59 -8.49
CA ASN A 194 -15.14 -3.90 -9.30
C ASN A 194 -15.43 -2.47 -8.81
N ILE A 195 -14.39 -1.72 -8.47
CA ILE A 195 -14.44 -0.30 -8.13
C ILE A 195 -13.50 0.50 -9.04
N TYR A 196 -13.64 1.82 -9.02
CA TYR A 196 -12.75 2.69 -9.77
C TYR A 196 -11.32 2.63 -9.24
N ALA A 197 -10.37 2.57 -10.18
CA ALA A 197 -8.94 2.52 -9.93
C ALA A 197 -8.28 3.83 -10.33
N CYS A 198 -7.66 4.54 -9.39
CA CYS A 198 -6.95 5.78 -9.63
C CYS A 198 -5.44 5.58 -9.37
N LEU A 199 -4.64 5.77 -10.40
CA LEU A 199 -3.19 5.75 -10.27
C LEU A 199 -2.67 7.11 -9.80
N MET A 200 -2.03 7.11 -8.62
CA MET A 200 -1.29 8.26 -8.10
C MET A 200 0.13 8.24 -8.64
N ARG A 201 0.48 9.20 -9.49
CA ARG A 201 1.82 9.33 -10.07
C ARG A 201 2.66 10.34 -9.30
N ARG A 202 3.14 10.00 -8.13
CA ARG A 202 4.11 10.85 -7.44
C ARG A 202 5.43 10.90 -8.23
N GLU A 203 6.11 12.03 -8.26
CA GLU A 203 7.29 12.29 -9.11
C GLU A 203 8.42 11.26 -8.97
N ILE A 204 8.46 10.54 -7.85
CA ILE A 204 9.59 9.73 -7.42
C ILE A 204 9.50 8.27 -7.90
N ASN A 205 8.35 7.82 -8.43
CA ASN A 205 8.19 6.43 -8.87
C ASN A 205 8.28 6.30 -10.40
N PRO A 206 9.48 5.98 -10.98
CA PRO A 206 9.64 5.87 -12.43
C PRO A 206 8.76 4.79 -13.08
N ARG A 207 8.38 3.74 -12.33
CA ARG A 207 7.55 2.63 -12.85
C ARG A 207 6.14 3.09 -13.22
N ASN A 208 5.64 4.11 -12.56
CA ASN A 208 4.30 4.63 -12.82
C ASN A 208 4.23 5.45 -14.11
N ARG A 209 5.38 5.85 -14.67
CA ARG A 209 5.45 6.49 -15.99
C ARG A 209 5.14 5.53 -17.12
N GLN A 210 5.39 4.23 -16.94
CA GLN A 210 5.13 3.16 -17.91
C GLN A 210 3.77 2.50 -17.73
N TYR A 211 2.85 3.10 -16.98
CA TYR A 211 1.53 2.51 -16.71
C TYR A 211 0.75 2.19 -17.99
N LYS A 212 1.00 2.91 -19.08
CA LYS A 212 0.35 2.67 -20.39
C LYS A 212 0.70 1.30 -20.98
N GLU A 213 1.78 0.68 -20.55
CA GLU A 213 2.20 -0.66 -20.96
C GLU A 213 1.57 -1.77 -20.09
N TRP A 214 0.83 -1.40 -19.05
CA TRP A 214 0.18 -2.39 -18.22
C TRP A 214 -1.03 -2.99 -18.92
N HIS A 215 -1.22 -4.30 -18.81
CA HIS A 215 -2.38 -5.00 -19.38
C HIS A 215 -3.71 -4.62 -18.68
N ILE A 216 -3.65 -4.08 -17.46
CA ILE A 216 -4.78 -3.52 -16.72
C ILE A 216 -4.54 -2.04 -16.55
N GLN A 217 -5.47 -1.22 -17.05
CA GLN A 217 -5.36 0.24 -17.02
C GLN A 217 -6.15 0.84 -15.85
N PRO A 218 -5.62 1.90 -15.21
CA PRO A 218 -6.40 2.70 -14.27
C PRO A 218 -7.55 3.43 -14.99
N ASP A 219 -8.63 3.74 -14.27
CA ASP A 219 -9.71 4.59 -14.78
C ASP A 219 -9.30 6.05 -14.78
N PHE A 220 -8.49 6.45 -13.77
CA PHE A 220 -7.98 7.80 -13.60
C PHE A 220 -6.48 7.76 -13.29
N VAL A 221 -5.79 8.84 -13.68
CA VAL A 221 -4.37 9.06 -13.38
C VAL A 221 -4.23 10.49 -12.88
N ILE A 222 -3.64 10.66 -11.70
CA ILE A 222 -3.43 11.95 -11.05
C ILE A 222 -1.99 12.08 -10.57
N ASP A 223 -1.47 13.30 -10.56
CA ASP A 223 -0.13 13.62 -10.07
C ASP A 223 -0.16 14.20 -8.64
N GLY A 224 -1.34 14.63 -8.17
CA GLY A 224 -1.60 15.12 -6.83
C GLY A 224 -3.01 14.81 -6.36
N LEU A 225 -3.20 14.64 -5.03
CA LEU A 225 -4.53 14.33 -4.47
C LEU A 225 -5.55 15.46 -4.69
N ASN A 226 -5.11 16.69 -4.90
CA ASN A 226 -6.03 17.79 -5.19
C ASN A 226 -6.86 17.56 -6.45
N GLU A 227 -6.32 16.81 -7.43
CA GLU A 227 -7.01 16.47 -8.69
C GLU A 227 -8.22 15.55 -8.48
N LEU A 228 -8.35 14.91 -7.31
CA LEU A 228 -9.54 14.12 -6.97
C LEU A 228 -10.84 14.94 -6.99
N PHE A 229 -10.74 16.26 -6.83
CA PHE A 229 -11.91 17.14 -6.85
C PHE A 229 -12.40 17.44 -8.26
N ASP A 230 -11.60 17.15 -9.27
CA ASP A 230 -11.88 17.39 -10.70
C ASP A 230 -12.39 16.11 -11.41
N LEU A 231 -12.41 14.96 -10.68
CA LEU A 231 -12.91 13.66 -11.16
C LEU A 231 -14.49 13.53 -11.01
#